data_2a1b10cf290f702f58233f371602031b
#
_entry.id   2a1b10cf290f702f58233f371602031b
#
_cell.length_a   1.000
_cell.length_b   1.000
_cell.length_c   1.000
_cell.angle_alpha   90.00
_cell.angle_beta   90.00
_cell.angle_gamma   90.00
#
_symmetry.space_group_name_H-M   'P 1'
#
loop_
_entity.id
_entity.type
_entity.pdbx_description
1 polymer ?
#
loop_
_entity_poly.entity_id
_entity_poly.type
_entity_poly.pdbx_seq_one_letter_code
_entity_poly.pdbx_strand_id
1 'polypeptide(L)'
;KEDFVASQPKHPVDTVPPAPKLAALGVQHVLAFYAGAVIVPLLIAGSLNLDAETTIHLINADLLTCGIATIIQSMGVGKRIGVRLPIVQGVTTTAVSPIIAIGLGATDGEGGVASLPTIYGAIIVAGLFTFFAAPVFGKVLRFFPPVVTGSVLLVMGTSLLGVSANDFVNYAEGVPATRDLLYGFGTLAVIVLVQRFSSGFLGTLAVLIGLVLGTGVALVLGDASFSEVSSAPALGITTPFYFGMPKFDVVAIFSLIIVMIITMVETTGDVFATGEIVKKRIRRDDVVRAIRADGLSTLVGGVMNSFPYTCFAQNVGLVRLTSVKSRWVAVAAAGFMMVLGILPKAGAVVAAIPSPVLGGASLALFANVAWVGLQTIAKADLSDGRNSVIVTSALGLAMLVTFKPDIATAFPEWAQTFVSSGMSIGAITAIVLNLLFFHTGGKQGTQVSRAVGKSVSLQQLNNASREEFVSALRPLFNNETWPLELAWESRPFSDVNELRAAIQVAVLTADDSRRAALIHDYPAMDELLLADADEAATISA
;
A
#
# COMPACT_ATOMS: atom_id res chain seq x y z
N LYS A 1 23.43 49.61 1.17
CA LYS A 1 22.42 48.83 1.97
C LYS A 1 22.16 47.57 1.20
N GLU A 2 22.90 46.53 1.51
CA GLU A 2 22.64 45.16 1.03
C GLU A 2 21.50 44.61 1.88
N ASP A 3 20.36 44.34 1.23
CA ASP A 3 19.24 43.69 1.83
C ASP A 3 19.64 42.25 2.18
N PHE A 4 19.85 41.99 3.47
CA PHE A 4 20.04 40.67 4.04
C PHE A 4 18.67 39.98 3.98
N VAL A 5 18.32 39.33 2.84
CA VAL A 5 17.19 38.41 2.75
C VAL A 5 17.57 37.19 3.57
N ALA A 6 17.12 37.14 4.82
CA ALA A 6 17.25 35.97 5.66
C ALA A 6 16.58 34.79 4.95
N SER A 7 17.40 33.85 4.46
CA SER A 7 16.88 32.63 3.82
C SER A 7 16.00 31.88 4.84
N GLN A 8 14.72 31.73 4.53
CA GLN A 8 13.82 30.93 5.36
C GLN A 8 14.46 29.55 5.64
N PRO A 9 14.42 29.06 6.87
CA PRO A 9 15.00 27.77 7.20
C PRO A 9 14.38 26.69 6.32
N LYS A 10 15.21 25.92 5.61
CA LYS A 10 14.76 24.82 4.74
C LYS A 10 13.95 23.84 5.55
N HIS A 11 12.82 23.39 4.99
CA HIS A 11 12.01 22.36 5.64
C HIS A 11 12.86 21.11 5.94
N PRO A 12 12.69 20.42 7.10
CA PRO A 12 13.49 19.25 7.47
C PRO A 12 13.57 18.14 6.40
N VAL A 13 12.54 18.02 5.56
CA VAL A 13 12.49 17.10 4.42
C VAL A 13 13.58 17.39 3.40
N ASP A 14 13.98 18.66 3.22
CA ASP A 14 14.94 19.08 2.21
C ASP A 14 16.38 19.23 2.77
N THR A 15 16.58 18.99 4.09
CA THR A 15 17.90 19.04 4.71
C THR A 15 18.70 17.79 4.36
N VAL A 16 19.98 17.98 4.00
CA VAL A 16 20.91 16.89 3.71
C VAL A 16 21.70 16.56 4.99
N PRO A 17 21.57 15.35 5.55
CA PRO A 17 22.43 14.94 6.67
C PRO A 17 23.90 14.85 6.27
N PRO A 18 24.85 14.92 7.23
CA PRO A 18 26.26 14.66 6.98
C PRO A 18 26.46 13.29 6.29
N ALA A 19 27.43 13.19 5.37
CA ALA A 19 27.60 12.00 4.52
C ALA A 19 27.69 10.67 5.27
N PRO A 20 28.43 10.51 6.40
CA PRO A 20 28.44 9.26 7.13
C PRO A 20 27.08 8.88 7.72
N LYS A 21 26.35 9.87 8.26
CA LYS A 21 24.99 9.68 8.79
C LYS A 21 24.01 9.36 7.67
N LEU A 22 24.13 10.03 6.52
CA LEU A 22 23.29 9.78 5.35
C LEU A 22 23.48 8.35 4.84
N ALA A 23 24.71 7.88 4.72
CA ALA A 23 25.03 6.51 4.31
C ALA A 23 24.47 5.48 5.31
N ALA A 24 24.72 5.65 6.61
CA ALA A 24 24.22 4.73 7.64
C ALA A 24 22.68 4.62 7.64
N LEU A 25 21.99 5.77 7.55
CA LEU A 25 20.53 5.80 7.47
C LEU A 25 20.02 5.22 6.14
N GLY A 26 20.72 5.46 5.03
CA GLY A 26 20.40 4.86 3.74
C GLY A 26 20.47 3.33 3.78
N VAL A 27 21.55 2.77 4.32
CA VAL A 27 21.68 1.32 4.54
C VAL A 27 20.57 0.79 5.46
N GLN A 28 20.24 1.51 6.53
CA GLN A 28 19.15 1.13 7.42
C GLN A 28 17.81 1.01 6.68
N HIS A 29 17.52 1.96 5.80
CA HIS A 29 16.30 1.90 4.98
C HIS A 29 16.32 0.72 4.01
N VAL A 30 17.47 0.43 3.36
CA VAL A 30 17.61 -0.74 2.48
C VAL A 30 17.38 -2.03 3.25
N LEU A 31 18.00 -2.23 4.42
CA LEU A 31 17.84 -3.45 5.21
C LEU A 31 16.39 -3.69 5.62
N ALA A 32 15.67 -2.64 6.04
CA ALA A 32 14.26 -2.76 6.42
C ALA A 32 13.33 -3.08 5.23
N PHE A 33 13.69 -2.61 4.05
CA PHE A 33 12.92 -2.78 2.82
C PHE A 33 13.26 -4.09 2.09
N TYR A 34 14.51 -4.56 2.19
CA TYR A 34 15.11 -5.56 1.31
C TYR A 34 14.31 -6.86 1.24
N ALA A 35 13.91 -7.41 2.40
CA ALA A 35 13.13 -8.64 2.45
C ALA A 35 11.83 -8.53 1.66
N GLY A 36 11.10 -7.41 1.81
CA GLY A 36 9.85 -7.18 1.08
C GLY A 36 10.06 -7.02 -0.43
N ALA A 37 11.17 -6.40 -0.85
CA ALA A 37 11.48 -6.23 -2.27
C ALA A 37 11.79 -7.56 -2.95
N VAL A 38 12.64 -8.39 -2.35
CA VAL A 38 13.11 -9.62 -3.01
C VAL A 38 12.08 -10.77 -2.97
N ILE A 39 11.14 -10.75 -2.03
CA ILE A 39 10.09 -11.78 -1.93
C ILE A 39 9.20 -11.78 -3.18
N VAL A 40 8.85 -10.63 -3.74
CA VAL A 40 7.94 -10.54 -4.89
C VAL A 40 8.51 -11.23 -6.14
N PRO A 41 9.73 -10.89 -6.63
CA PRO A 41 10.31 -11.60 -7.76
C PRO A 41 10.52 -13.10 -7.50
N LEU A 42 10.87 -13.51 -6.26
CA LEU A 42 11.01 -14.92 -5.91
C LEU A 42 9.69 -15.69 -6.02
N LEU A 43 8.59 -15.13 -5.48
CA LEU A 43 7.26 -15.76 -5.55
C LEU A 43 6.76 -15.88 -6.99
N ILE A 44 6.97 -14.85 -7.81
CA ILE A 44 6.60 -14.90 -9.23
C ILE A 44 7.44 -15.92 -9.96
N ALA A 45 8.76 -15.94 -9.72
CA ALA A 45 9.66 -16.88 -10.34
C ALA A 45 9.32 -18.33 -9.98
N GLY A 46 9.09 -18.63 -8.70
CA GLY A 46 8.68 -19.96 -8.25
C GLY A 46 7.34 -20.39 -8.83
N SER A 47 6.34 -19.52 -8.82
CA SER A 47 4.99 -19.82 -9.33
C SER A 47 4.94 -20.00 -10.86
N LEU A 48 5.85 -19.35 -11.59
CA LEU A 48 5.98 -19.48 -13.06
C LEU A 48 7.03 -20.51 -13.49
N ASN A 49 7.60 -21.28 -12.58
CA ASN A 49 8.64 -22.28 -12.83
C ASN A 49 9.85 -21.70 -13.61
N LEU A 50 10.32 -20.51 -13.23
CA LEU A 50 11.49 -19.88 -13.85
C LEU A 50 12.78 -20.53 -13.34
N ASP A 51 13.78 -20.63 -14.20
CA ASP A 51 15.10 -21.13 -13.83
C ASP A 51 15.86 -20.14 -12.91
N ALA A 52 16.94 -20.64 -12.31
CA ALA A 52 17.76 -19.87 -11.37
C ALA A 52 18.39 -18.63 -12.03
N GLU A 53 18.85 -18.73 -13.29
CA GLU A 53 19.48 -17.62 -14.02
C GLU A 53 18.46 -16.50 -14.26
N THR A 54 17.26 -16.84 -14.74
CA THR A 54 16.14 -15.91 -14.92
C THR A 54 15.75 -15.28 -13.60
N THR A 55 15.65 -16.07 -12.53
CA THR A 55 15.29 -15.58 -11.19
C THR A 55 16.30 -14.57 -10.67
N ILE A 56 17.60 -14.85 -10.79
CA ILE A 56 18.68 -13.92 -10.42
C ILE A 56 18.57 -12.62 -11.24
N HIS A 57 18.30 -12.73 -12.54
CA HIS A 57 18.13 -11.56 -13.40
C HIS A 57 16.94 -10.70 -12.97
N LEU A 58 15.79 -11.31 -12.64
CA LEU A 58 14.60 -10.61 -12.18
C LEU A 58 14.86 -9.87 -10.84
N ILE A 59 15.54 -10.50 -9.89
CA ILE A 59 15.90 -9.88 -8.60
C ILE A 59 16.79 -8.67 -8.82
N ASN A 60 17.81 -8.79 -9.69
CA ASN A 60 18.72 -7.70 -9.98
C ASN A 60 18.03 -6.56 -10.74
N ALA A 61 17.19 -6.89 -11.72
CA ALA A 61 16.39 -5.92 -12.45
C ALA A 61 15.46 -5.15 -11.51
N ASP A 62 14.84 -5.85 -10.57
CA ASP A 62 13.97 -5.25 -9.57
C ASP A 62 14.70 -4.30 -8.64
N LEU A 63 15.81 -4.73 -8.02
CA LEU A 63 16.60 -3.87 -7.13
C LEU A 63 17.13 -2.61 -7.84
N LEU A 64 17.60 -2.74 -9.09
CA LEU A 64 18.03 -1.61 -9.89
C LEU A 64 16.88 -0.63 -10.13
N THR A 65 15.74 -1.14 -10.53
CA THR A 65 14.56 -0.33 -10.86
C THR A 65 13.91 0.26 -9.60
N CYS A 66 13.91 -0.46 -8.47
CA CYS A 66 13.52 0.09 -7.16
C CYS A 66 14.32 1.34 -6.81
N GLY A 67 15.64 1.31 -7.04
CA GLY A 67 16.50 2.48 -6.85
C GLY A 67 16.10 3.64 -7.76
N ILE A 68 15.92 3.39 -9.05
CA ILE A 68 15.47 4.40 -10.04
C ILE A 68 14.11 4.97 -9.63
N ALA A 69 13.13 4.11 -9.29
CA ALA A 69 11.80 4.49 -8.86
C ALA A 69 11.82 5.37 -7.61
N THR A 70 12.64 5.01 -6.62
CA THR A 70 12.84 5.77 -5.39
C THR A 70 13.43 7.16 -5.67
N ILE A 71 14.39 7.28 -6.59
CA ILE A 71 14.92 8.57 -7.03
C ILE A 71 13.81 9.40 -7.68
N ILE A 72 13.03 8.82 -8.59
CA ILE A 72 11.90 9.50 -9.24
C ILE A 72 10.93 10.04 -8.20
N GLN A 73 10.58 9.27 -7.17
CA GLN A 73 9.62 9.68 -6.15
C GLN A 73 10.18 10.71 -5.17
N SER A 74 11.40 10.48 -4.65
CA SER A 74 11.98 11.27 -3.55
C SER A 74 12.73 12.52 -4.00
N MET A 75 13.41 12.49 -5.16
CA MET A 75 13.99 13.68 -5.76
C MET A 75 12.99 14.46 -6.60
N GLY A 76 12.15 13.73 -7.31
CA GLY A 76 11.22 14.26 -8.29
C GLY A 76 11.87 14.57 -9.64
N VAL A 77 11.08 14.45 -10.70
CA VAL A 77 11.49 14.81 -12.07
C VAL A 77 10.72 16.05 -12.52
N GLY A 78 11.44 17.15 -12.72
CA GLY A 78 10.83 18.44 -13.01
C GLY A 78 9.87 18.90 -11.90
N LYS A 79 8.77 19.57 -12.27
CA LYS A 79 7.77 20.11 -11.31
C LYS A 79 6.54 19.21 -11.13
N ARG A 80 6.40 18.14 -11.94
CA ARG A 80 5.13 17.41 -12.10
C ARG A 80 5.19 15.95 -11.68
N ILE A 81 6.36 15.39 -11.37
CA ILE A 81 6.56 13.97 -11.04
C ILE A 81 7.35 13.88 -9.76
N GLY A 82 6.94 12.99 -8.84
CA GLY A 82 7.56 12.76 -7.55
C GLY A 82 7.10 13.72 -6.45
N VAL A 83 6.74 13.16 -5.31
CA VAL A 83 6.17 13.91 -4.16
C VAL A 83 7.24 14.61 -3.33
N ARG A 84 8.51 14.23 -3.47
CA ARG A 84 9.67 14.79 -2.73
C ARG A 84 9.51 14.64 -1.21
N LEU A 85 9.21 13.42 -0.80
CA LEU A 85 9.14 12.96 0.58
C LEU A 85 10.17 11.84 0.81
N PRO A 86 10.50 11.48 2.06
CA PRO A 86 11.35 10.33 2.37
C PRO A 86 10.57 9.02 2.16
N ILE A 87 10.25 8.70 0.93
CA ILE A 87 9.49 7.51 0.52
C ILE A 87 10.38 6.64 -0.37
N VAL A 88 10.51 5.37 -0.02
CA VAL A 88 11.12 4.35 -0.87
C VAL A 88 10.02 3.74 -1.75
N GLN A 89 10.34 3.51 -3.01
CA GLN A 89 9.50 2.79 -3.96
C GLN A 89 9.89 1.32 -4.00
N GLY A 90 8.90 0.45 -4.07
CA GLY A 90 9.11 -0.98 -4.25
C GLY A 90 8.04 -1.60 -5.13
N VAL A 91 8.26 -2.84 -5.53
CA VAL A 91 7.24 -3.58 -6.27
C VAL A 91 6.02 -3.82 -5.40
N THR A 92 4.86 -3.62 -5.98
CA THR A 92 3.61 -3.82 -5.26
C THR A 92 3.30 -5.31 -5.12
N THR A 93 3.03 -5.75 -3.89
CA THR A 93 2.56 -7.12 -3.63
C THR A 93 1.16 -7.36 -4.21
N THR A 94 0.40 -6.30 -4.46
CA THR A 94 -0.92 -6.32 -5.10
C THR A 94 -0.86 -6.91 -6.52
N ALA A 95 0.29 -6.83 -7.20
CA ALA A 95 0.46 -7.35 -8.54
C ALA A 95 0.81 -8.84 -8.60
N VAL A 96 1.24 -9.48 -7.50
CA VAL A 96 1.79 -10.86 -7.51
C VAL A 96 0.78 -11.86 -8.08
N SER A 97 -0.40 -11.97 -7.52
CA SER A 97 -1.42 -12.93 -7.98
C SER A 97 -1.89 -12.66 -9.42
N PRO A 98 -2.22 -11.42 -9.82
CA PRO A 98 -2.52 -11.12 -11.22
C PRO A 98 -1.38 -11.42 -12.20
N ILE A 99 -0.13 -11.14 -11.85
CA ILE A 99 1.03 -11.45 -12.70
C ILE A 99 1.17 -12.96 -12.89
N ILE A 100 1.03 -13.75 -11.82
CA ILE A 100 1.07 -15.21 -11.92
C ILE A 100 -0.07 -15.71 -12.81
N ALA A 101 -1.29 -15.21 -12.63
CA ALA A 101 -2.44 -15.58 -13.47
C ALA A 101 -2.23 -15.23 -14.95
N ILE A 102 -1.66 -14.04 -15.24
CA ILE A 102 -1.32 -13.62 -16.61
C ILE A 102 -0.25 -14.53 -17.20
N GLY A 103 0.80 -14.84 -16.42
CA GLY A 103 1.90 -15.67 -16.89
C GLY A 103 1.47 -17.09 -17.22
N LEU A 104 0.69 -17.72 -16.34
CA LEU A 104 0.12 -19.05 -16.55
C LEU A 104 -0.88 -19.04 -17.72
N GLY A 105 -1.76 -18.04 -17.79
CA GLY A 105 -2.73 -17.91 -18.89
C GLY A 105 -2.07 -17.69 -20.26
N ALA A 106 -0.93 -17.03 -20.32
CA ALA A 106 -0.19 -16.80 -21.56
C ALA A 106 0.55 -18.05 -22.09
N THR A 107 0.61 -19.12 -21.29
CA THR A 107 1.41 -20.33 -21.56
C THR A 107 0.62 -21.63 -21.29
N ASP A 108 -0.71 -21.57 -21.33
CA ASP A 108 -1.60 -22.71 -21.09
C ASP A 108 -1.33 -23.45 -19.76
N GLY A 109 -0.87 -22.71 -18.76
CA GLY A 109 -0.57 -23.23 -17.42
C GLY A 109 0.88 -23.66 -17.19
N GLU A 110 1.73 -23.66 -18.19
CA GLU A 110 3.13 -24.14 -18.08
C GLU A 110 4.06 -23.11 -17.40
N GLY A 111 3.77 -21.80 -17.54
CA GLY A 111 4.66 -20.73 -17.06
C GLY A 111 5.93 -20.60 -17.90
N GLY A 112 7.07 -20.44 -17.23
CA GLY A 112 8.38 -20.29 -17.90
C GLY A 112 8.64 -18.90 -18.48
N VAL A 113 9.82 -18.72 -19.04
CA VAL A 113 10.31 -17.44 -19.60
C VAL A 113 9.40 -16.90 -20.72
N ALA A 114 8.71 -17.78 -21.45
CA ALA A 114 7.79 -17.41 -22.53
C ALA A 114 6.58 -16.56 -22.03
N SER A 115 6.26 -16.60 -20.74
CA SER A 115 5.19 -15.82 -20.11
C SER A 115 5.56 -14.33 -19.93
N LEU A 116 6.83 -14.02 -19.75
CA LEU A 116 7.34 -12.70 -19.36
C LEU A 116 7.02 -11.57 -20.36
N PRO A 117 7.14 -11.75 -21.70
CA PRO A 117 6.78 -10.70 -22.64
C PRO A 117 5.34 -10.21 -22.52
N THR A 118 4.37 -11.09 -22.23
CA THR A 118 2.96 -10.71 -22.03
C THR A 118 2.77 -9.94 -20.72
N ILE A 119 3.44 -10.36 -19.66
CA ILE A 119 3.45 -9.66 -18.38
C ILE A 119 4.01 -8.24 -18.56
N TYR A 120 5.17 -8.09 -19.21
CA TYR A 120 5.77 -6.77 -19.40
C TYR A 120 4.97 -5.86 -20.33
N GLY A 121 4.32 -6.39 -21.35
CA GLY A 121 3.39 -5.62 -22.17
C GLY A 121 2.25 -5.02 -21.36
N ALA A 122 1.67 -5.80 -20.47
CA ALA A 122 0.61 -5.35 -19.59
C ALA A 122 1.12 -4.32 -18.53
N ILE A 123 2.31 -4.51 -17.95
CA ILE A 123 2.94 -3.58 -17.00
C ILE A 123 3.19 -2.22 -17.66
N ILE A 124 3.73 -2.19 -18.86
CA ILE A 124 4.02 -0.95 -19.59
C ILE A 124 2.74 -0.14 -19.79
N VAL A 125 1.67 -0.77 -20.26
CA VAL A 125 0.39 -0.08 -20.52
C VAL A 125 -0.26 0.37 -19.20
N ALA A 126 -0.22 -0.46 -18.15
CA ALA A 126 -0.73 -0.11 -16.84
C ALA A 126 0.05 1.08 -16.22
N GLY A 127 1.36 1.14 -16.41
CA GLY A 127 2.19 2.28 -16.01
C GLY A 127 1.82 3.58 -16.75
N LEU A 128 1.63 3.50 -18.07
CA LEU A 128 1.15 4.64 -18.88
C LEU A 128 -0.24 5.09 -18.43
N PHE A 129 -1.17 4.15 -18.22
CA PHE A 129 -2.50 4.45 -17.70
C PHE A 129 -2.41 5.21 -16.38
N THR A 130 -1.64 4.71 -15.42
CA THR A 130 -1.45 5.31 -14.09
C THR A 130 -0.92 6.74 -14.20
N PHE A 131 0.07 6.97 -15.04
CA PHE A 131 0.66 8.28 -15.25
C PHE A 131 -0.35 9.30 -15.76
N PHE A 132 -1.16 8.94 -16.75
CA PHE A 132 -2.16 9.82 -17.34
C PHE A 132 -3.45 9.91 -16.52
N ALA A 133 -3.82 8.87 -15.78
CA ALA A 133 -4.99 8.86 -14.91
C ALA A 133 -4.80 9.67 -13.61
N ALA A 134 -3.56 9.90 -13.17
CA ALA A 134 -3.25 10.57 -11.91
C ALA A 134 -4.01 11.90 -11.67
N PRO A 135 -4.15 12.84 -12.61
CA PRO A 135 -4.88 14.09 -12.39
C PRO A 135 -6.39 13.89 -12.16
N VAL A 136 -6.95 12.81 -12.73
CA VAL A 136 -8.37 12.48 -12.64
C VAL A 136 -8.65 11.68 -11.35
N PHE A 137 -7.66 10.96 -10.86
CA PHE A 137 -7.79 10.06 -9.72
C PHE A 137 -8.34 10.74 -8.45
N GLY A 138 -7.98 12.00 -8.21
CA GLY A 138 -8.57 12.77 -7.09
C GLY A 138 -10.10 12.88 -7.12
N LYS A 139 -10.74 12.70 -8.29
CA LYS A 139 -12.20 12.62 -8.41
C LYS A 139 -12.73 11.21 -8.15
N VAL A 140 -11.90 10.22 -8.43
CA VAL A 140 -12.24 8.78 -8.28
C VAL A 140 -12.02 8.32 -6.84
N LEU A 141 -11.16 8.98 -6.08
CA LEU A 141 -10.82 8.64 -4.68
C LEU A 141 -12.07 8.53 -3.78
N ARG A 142 -13.14 9.30 -4.06
CA ARG A 142 -14.42 9.22 -3.34
C ARG A 142 -15.09 7.84 -3.40
N PHE A 143 -14.75 7.00 -4.38
CA PHE A 143 -15.29 5.64 -4.54
C PHE A 143 -14.48 4.59 -3.77
N PHE A 144 -13.39 5.02 -3.12
CA PHE A 144 -12.51 4.19 -2.31
C PHE A 144 -12.56 4.60 -0.83
N PRO A 145 -13.73 4.55 -0.17
CA PRO A 145 -13.80 4.77 1.27
C PRO A 145 -13.01 3.69 2.02
N PRO A 146 -12.73 3.88 3.33
CA PRO A 146 -11.97 2.92 4.13
C PRO A 146 -12.49 1.48 4.06
N VAL A 147 -13.80 1.27 3.92
CA VAL A 147 -14.39 -0.07 3.78
C VAL A 147 -13.91 -0.75 2.49
N VAL A 148 -13.86 -0.04 1.36
CA VAL A 148 -13.40 -0.60 0.07
C VAL A 148 -11.90 -0.85 0.12
N THR A 149 -11.11 0.17 0.49
CA THR A 149 -9.65 0.04 0.56
C THR A 149 -9.23 -1.05 1.53
N GLY A 150 -9.85 -1.09 2.71
CA GLY A 150 -9.57 -2.12 3.71
C GLY A 150 -9.98 -3.52 3.28
N SER A 151 -11.14 -3.67 2.58
CA SER A 151 -11.56 -4.96 2.02
C SER A 151 -10.56 -5.46 0.97
N VAL A 152 -10.08 -4.59 0.10
CA VAL A 152 -9.08 -4.93 -0.92
C VAL A 152 -7.76 -5.38 -0.27
N LEU A 153 -7.26 -4.65 0.74
CA LEU A 153 -6.05 -5.03 1.48
C LEU A 153 -6.23 -6.37 2.22
N LEU A 154 -7.39 -6.58 2.84
CA LEU A 154 -7.71 -7.85 3.51
C LEU A 154 -7.73 -9.02 2.52
N VAL A 155 -8.44 -8.86 1.41
CA VAL A 155 -8.49 -9.85 0.33
C VAL A 155 -7.09 -10.11 -0.23
N MET A 156 -6.30 -9.07 -0.50
CA MET A 156 -4.94 -9.19 -0.98
C MET A 156 -4.07 -10.02 -0.03
N GLY A 157 -4.03 -9.63 1.25
CA GLY A 157 -3.25 -10.36 2.23
C GLY A 157 -3.67 -11.83 2.35
N THR A 158 -4.98 -12.10 2.44
CA THR A 158 -5.50 -13.47 2.59
C THR A 158 -5.33 -14.32 1.33
N SER A 159 -5.49 -13.77 0.13
CA SER A 159 -5.28 -14.52 -1.13
C SER A 159 -3.81 -14.91 -1.32
N LEU A 160 -2.88 -14.03 -0.93
CA LEU A 160 -1.44 -14.31 -1.03
C LEU A 160 -0.94 -15.33 0.02
N LEU A 161 -1.70 -15.59 1.09
CA LEU A 161 -1.38 -16.69 2.01
C LEU A 161 -1.37 -18.04 1.29
N GLY A 162 -2.21 -18.23 0.24
CA GLY A 162 -2.20 -19.44 -0.58
C GLY A 162 -0.87 -19.64 -1.31
N VAL A 163 -0.30 -18.57 -1.88
CA VAL A 163 1.02 -18.61 -2.55
C VAL A 163 2.11 -18.93 -1.53
N SER A 164 2.09 -18.25 -0.37
CA SER A 164 3.04 -18.54 0.71
C SER A 164 2.93 -19.98 1.24
N ALA A 165 1.73 -20.53 1.30
CA ALA A 165 1.50 -21.90 1.75
C ALA A 165 2.09 -22.92 0.78
N ASN A 166 2.03 -22.68 -0.53
CA ASN A 166 2.68 -23.56 -1.50
C ASN A 166 4.20 -23.59 -1.31
N ASP A 167 4.84 -22.43 -1.15
CA ASP A 167 6.28 -22.37 -0.85
C ASP A 167 6.62 -23.01 0.50
N PHE A 168 5.77 -22.79 1.51
CA PHE A 168 5.96 -23.32 2.87
C PHE A 168 5.95 -24.86 2.89
N VAL A 169 5.08 -25.47 2.09
CA VAL A 169 4.90 -26.93 2.03
C VAL A 169 5.84 -27.59 1.05
N ASN A 170 6.28 -26.86 0.00
CA ASN A 170 7.22 -27.31 -1.04
C ASN A 170 6.88 -28.71 -1.60
N TYR A 171 5.75 -28.83 -2.29
CA TYR A 171 5.22 -30.11 -2.85
C TYR A 171 6.07 -30.73 -3.98
N ALA A 172 7.36 -30.50 -4.03
CA ALA A 172 8.21 -31.05 -5.10
C ALA A 172 8.08 -32.57 -5.30
N GLU A 173 7.68 -33.31 -4.24
CA GLU A 173 7.52 -34.77 -4.23
C GLU A 173 6.08 -35.23 -3.95
N GLY A 174 5.10 -34.34 -4.00
CA GLY A 174 3.68 -34.66 -3.80
C GLY A 174 3.22 -34.84 -2.36
N VAL A 175 4.13 -34.90 -1.39
CA VAL A 175 3.85 -34.99 0.06
C VAL A 175 4.73 -34.00 0.80
N PRO A 176 4.19 -33.20 1.76
CA PRO A 176 5.02 -32.28 2.53
C PRO A 176 6.05 -33.03 3.36
N ALA A 177 7.31 -32.70 3.18
CA ALA A 177 8.38 -33.26 4.02
C ALA A 177 8.39 -32.56 5.39
N THR A 178 8.52 -33.34 6.47
CA THR A 178 8.62 -32.76 7.84
C THR A 178 9.75 -31.73 7.94
N ARG A 179 10.85 -31.97 7.20
CA ARG A 179 12.01 -31.06 7.13
C ARG A 179 11.65 -29.70 6.58
N ASP A 180 10.91 -29.64 5.49
CA ASP A 180 10.44 -28.39 4.86
C ASP A 180 9.51 -27.62 5.79
N LEU A 181 8.57 -28.32 6.42
CA LEU A 181 7.70 -27.71 7.42
C LEU A 181 8.48 -27.11 8.60
N LEU A 182 9.56 -27.77 9.04
CA LEU A 182 10.42 -27.24 10.11
C LEU A 182 11.15 -25.96 9.68
N TYR A 183 11.58 -25.85 8.44
CA TYR A 183 12.14 -24.59 7.91
C TYR A 183 11.11 -23.47 7.91
N GLY A 184 9.90 -23.73 7.40
CA GLY A 184 8.82 -22.75 7.36
C GLY A 184 8.41 -22.29 8.75
N PHE A 185 8.10 -23.23 9.66
CA PHE A 185 7.74 -22.92 11.05
C PHE A 185 8.89 -22.28 11.82
N GLY A 186 10.12 -22.75 11.62
CA GLY A 186 11.31 -22.20 12.25
C GLY A 186 11.53 -20.74 11.85
N THR A 187 11.42 -20.42 10.56
CA THR A 187 11.52 -19.06 10.04
C THR A 187 10.43 -18.17 10.64
N LEU A 188 9.18 -18.63 10.62
CA LEU A 188 8.05 -17.90 11.22
C LEU A 188 8.26 -17.67 12.72
N ALA A 189 8.71 -18.70 13.46
CA ALA A 189 9.00 -18.58 14.87
C ALA A 189 10.10 -17.54 15.15
N VAL A 190 11.19 -17.54 14.38
CA VAL A 190 12.25 -16.52 14.48
C VAL A 190 11.67 -15.12 14.27
N ILE A 191 10.85 -14.91 13.26
CA ILE A 191 10.22 -13.62 12.99
C ILE A 191 9.39 -13.15 14.19
N VAL A 192 8.53 -14.03 14.73
CA VAL A 192 7.69 -13.74 15.91
C VAL A 192 8.54 -13.44 17.14
N LEU A 193 9.58 -14.23 17.41
CA LEU A 193 10.49 -14.04 18.55
C LEU A 193 11.24 -12.71 18.44
N VAL A 194 11.77 -12.39 17.25
CA VAL A 194 12.43 -11.10 17.01
C VAL A 194 11.45 -9.94 17.24
N GLN A 195 10.24 -10.02 16.74
CA GLN A 195 9.21 -8.98 16.98
C GLN A 195 8.83 -8.90 18.46
N ARG A 196 8.81 -10.01 19.18
CA ARG A 196 8.45 -10.05 20.61
C ARG A 196 9.52 -9.47 21.51
N PHE A 197 10.79 -9.78 21.25
CA PHE A 197 11.91 -9.46 22.14
C PHE A 197 12.74 -8.25 21.67
N SER A 198 12.56 -7.81 20.42
CA SER A 198 13.25 -6.64 19.89
C SER A 198 12.28 -5.48 19.71
N SER A 199 12.74 -4.30 20.07
CA SER A 199 12.02 -3.04 19.84
C SER A 199 12.75 -2.17 18.82
N GLY A 200 12.07 -1.21 18.28
CA GLY A 200 12.68 -0.24 17.37
C GLY A 200 13.13 -0.87 16.05
N PHE A 201 14.32 -0.51 15.60
CA PHE A 201 14.84 -0.91 14.29
C PHE A 201 14.99 -2.43 14.13
N LEU A 202 15.46 -3.17 15.14
CA LEU A 202 15.59 -4.63 15.05
C LEU A 202 14.25 -5.33 14.80
N GLY A 203 13.17 -4.82 15.38
CA GLY A 203 11.82 -5.34 15.12
C GLY A 203 11.42 -5.20 13.64
N THR A 204 11.83 -4.13 12.95
CA THR A 204 11.56 -3.95 11.51
C THR A 204 12.36 -4.90 10.62
N LEU A 205 13.48 -5.43 11.13
CA LEU A 205 14.32 -6.41 10.43
C LEU A 205 13.87 -7.87 10.64
N ALA A 206 12.80 -8.13 11.39
CA ALA A 206 12.41 -9.47 11.79
C ALA A 206 12.30 -10.45 10.60
N VAL A 207 11.70 -10.03 9.49
CA VAL A 207 11.55 -10.85 8.27
C VAL A 207 12.93 -11.15 7.66
N LEU A 208 13.79 -10.13 7.54
CA LEU A 208 15.15 -10.29 7.02
C LEU A 208 15.97 -11.25 7.91
N ILE A 209 15.90 -11.11 9.22
CA ILE A 209 16.57 -11.98 10.18
C ILE A 209 16.06 -13.42 10.03
N GLY A 210 14.74 -13.60 9.89
CA GLY A 210 14.13 -14.91 9.64
C GLY A 210 14.68 -15.57 8.37
N LEU A 211 14.72 -14.83 7.26
CA LEU A 211 15.27 -15.32 5.98
C LEU A 211 16.76 -15.70 6.10
N VAL A 212 17.57 -14.85 6.73
CA VAL A 212 19.02 -15.10 6.88
C VAL A 212 19.28 -16.30 7.78
N LEU A 213 18.61 -16.40 8.92
CA LEU A 213 18.79 -17.52 9.85
C LEU A 213 18.24 -18.82 9.28
N GLY A 214 17.03 -18.80 8.66
CA GLY A 214 16.44 -19.96 8.01
C GLY A 214 17.33 -20.51 6.90
N THR A 215 17.82 -19.63 6.01
CA THR A 215 18.75 -20.01 4.94
C THR A 215 20.10 -20.48 5.49
N GLY A 216 20.61 -19.82 6.55
CA GLY A 216 21.85 -20.24 7.20
C GLY A 216 21.76 -21.64 7.80
N VAL A 217 20.65 -21.99 8.44
CA VAL A 217 20.40 -23.34 8.95
C VAL A 217 20.30 -24.34 7.80
N ALA A 218 19.59 -24.02 6.72
CA ALA A 218 19.48 -24.88 5.55
C ALA A 218 20.84 -25.11 4.88
N LEU A 219 21.71 -24.10 4.84
CA LEU A 219 23.08 -24.22 4.33
C LEU A 219 23.93 -25.17 5.18
N VAL A 220 23.88 -25.04 6.51
CA VAL A 220 24.63 -25.91 7.43
C VAL A 220 24.16 -27.36 7.35
N LEU A 221 22.87 -27.59 7.11
CA LEU A 221 22.29 -28.93 6.98
C LEU A 221 22.44 -29.51 5.56
N GLY A 222 22.96 -28.71 4.58
CA GLY A 222 23.21 -29.16 3.22
C GLY A 222 22.00 -29.10 2.30
N ASP A 223 20.90 -28.39 2.70
CA ASP A 223 19.68 -28.25 1.92
C ASP A 223 19.64 -26.97 1.07
N ALA A 224 20.56 -26.04 1.32
CA ALA A 224 20.78 -24.87 0.49
C ALA A 224 22.20 -24.90 -0.07
N SER A 225 22.38 -24.35 -1.27
CA SER A 225 23.69 -24.24 -1.91
C SER A 225 23.88 -22.85 -2.50
N PHE A 226 25.07 -22.29 -2.29
CA PHE A 226 25.50 -21.04 -2.93
C PHE A 226 26.39 -21.30 -4.16
N SER A 227 26.26 -22.46 -4.81
CA SER A 227 27.01 -22.79 -6.04
C SER A 227 26.81 -21.72 -7.13
N GLU A 228 25.56 -21.27 -7.33
CA GLU A 228 25.20 -20.22 -8.29
C GLU A 228 25.84 -18.86 -7.97
N VAL A 229 26.14 -18.58 -6.68
CA VAL A 229 26.84 -17.34 -6.29
C VAL A 229 28.27 -17.32 -6.83
N SER A 230 28.92 -18.49 -6.88
CA SER A 230 30.29 -18.61 -7.41
C SER A 230 30.32 -18.46 -8.93
N SER A 231 29.34 -18.99 -9.64
CA SER A 231 29.22 -18.95 -11.10
C SER A 231 28.67 -17.61 -11.61
N ALA A 232 27.88 -16.89 -10.80
CA ALA A 232 27.30 -15.61 -11.16
C ALA A 232 28.40 -14.56 -11.49
N PRO A 233 28.23 -13.73 -12.54
CA PRO A 233 29.19 -12.68 -12.87
C PRO A 233 29.29 -11.66 -11.73
N ALA A 234 30.43 -11.01 -11.60
CA ALA A 234 30.66 -9.99 -10.55
C ALA A 234 29.84 -8.73 -10.80
N LEU A 235 29.66 -8.36 -12.06
CA LEU A 235 28.87 -7.21 -12.50
C LEU A 235 27.95 -7.63 -13.63
N GLY A 236 26.74 -7.11 -13.61
CA GLY A 236 25.73 -7.30 -14.65
C GLY A 236 24.68 -6.20 -14.55
N ILE A 237 24.13 -5.83 -15.67
CA ILE A 237 23.06 -4.84 -15.73
C ILE A 237 21.94 -5.39 -16.60
N THR A 238 20.70 -5.24 -16.14
CA THR A 238 19.55 -5.58 -16.98
C THR A 238 19.47 -4.61 -18.16
N THR A 239 19.13 -5.15 -19.33
CA THR A 239 18.91 -4.33 -20.53
C THR A 239 17.42 -4.22 -20.81
N PRO A 240 16.97 -3.15 -21.46
CA PRO A 240 15.58 -3.03 -21.87
C PRO A 240 15.14 -4.26 -22.69
N PHE A 241 13.95 -4.78 -22.34
CA PHE A 241 13.33 -5.93 -23.05
C PHE A 241 14.20 -7.19 -23.11
N TYR A 242 14.95 -7.48 -22.06
CA TYR A 242 15.87 -8.63 -21.99
C TYR A 242 15.18 -9.97 -22.33
N PHE A 243 13.95 -10.16 -21.87
CA PHE A 243 13.16 -11.39 -22.13
C PHE A 243 12.38 -11.36 -23.44
N GLY A 244 12.66 -10.42 -24.33
CA GLY A 244 12.02 -10.25 -25.62
C GLY A 244 11.08 -9.06 -25.69
N MET A 245 10.57 -8.82 -26.90
CA MET A 245 9.67 -7.68 -27.14
C MET A 245 8.32 -7.88 -26.43
N PRO A 246 7.78 -6.83 -25.78
CA PRO A 246 6.51 -6.92 -25.07
C PRO A 246 5.36 -7.37 -25.97
N LYS A 247 4.55 -8.29 -25.49
CA LYS A 247 3.29 -8.71 -26.11
C LYS A 247 2.13 -8.03 -25.41
N PHE A 248 1.20 -7.48 -26.17
CA PHE A 248 0.09 -6.71 -25.64
C PHE A 248 -1.18 -7.57 -25.66
N ASP A 249 -1.54 -8.13 -24.49
CA ASP A 249 -2.79 -8.83 -24.29
C ASP A 249 -3.79 -7.92 -23.57
N VAL A 250 -4.99 -7.80 -24.11
CA VAL A 250 -6.01 -6.86 -23.62
C VAL A 250 -6.48 -7.23 -22.22
N VAL A 251 -6.64 -8.53 -21.95
CA VAL A 251 -7.14 -9.01 -20.64
C VAL A 251 -6.07 -8.81 -19.58
N ALA A 252 -4.82 -9.13 -19.88
CA ALA A 252 -3.68 -8.88 -19.02
C ALA A 252 -3.52 -7.39 -18.69
N ILE A 253 -3.68 -6.51 -19.68
CA ILE A 253 -3.63 -5.06 -19.52
C ILE A 253 -4.71 -4.58 -18.56
N PHE A 254 -5.97 -4.97 -18.74
CA PHE A 254 -7.06 -4.58 -17.86
C PHE A 254 -6.87 -5.12 -16.45
N SER A 255 -6.37 -6.35 -16.27
CA SER A 255 -6.05 -6.93 -14.97
C SER A 255 -5.04 -6.05 -14.22
N LEU A 256 -3.94 -5.66 -14.86
CA LEU A 256 -2.95 -4.78 -14.22
C LEU A 256 -3.41 -3.33 -14.06
N ILE A 257 -4.29 -2.82 -14.90
CA ILE A 257 -4.92 -1.51 -14.69
C ILE A 257 -5.72 -1.52 -13.38
N ILE A 258 -6.48 -2.57 -13.08
CA ILE A 258 -7.21 -2.72 -11.81
C ILE A 258 -6.22 -2.71 -10.64
N VAL A 259 -5.13 -3.46 -10.73
CA VAL A 259 -4.05 -3.44 -9.74
C VAL A 259 -3.54 -2.02 -9.52
N MET A 260 -3.24 -1.29 -10.58
CA MET A 260 -2.71 0.08 -10.46
C MET A 260 -3.72 1.06 -9.89
N ILE A 261 -5.02 0.89 -10.11
CA ILE A 261 -6.06 1.71 -9.46
C ILE A 261 -6.03 1.49 -7.93
N ILE A 262 -5.88 0.25 -7.48
CA ILE A 262 -5.72 -0.09 -6.06
C ILE A 262 -4.44 0.53 -5.51
N THR A 263 -3.34 0.39 -6.21
CA THR A 263 -2.03 0.94 -5.87
C THR A 263 -2.05 2.47 -5.73
N MET A 264 -2.81 3.18 -6.59
CA MET A 264 -2.99 4.64 -6.43
C MET A 264 -3.65 5.01 -5.10
N VAL A 265 -4.55 4.18 -4.57
CA VAL A 265 -5.17 4.39 -3.25
C VAL A 265 -4.15 4.16 -2.14
N GLU A 266 -3.37 3.07 -2.22
CA GLU A 266 -2.29 2.76 -1.27
C GLU A 266 -1.27 3.91 -1.21
N THR A 267 -0.74 4.32 -2.35
CA THR A 267 0.19 5.46 -2.45
C THR A 267 -0.39 6.74 -1.86
N THR A 268 -1.69 7.01 -2.08
CA THR A 268 -2.34 8.18 -1.49
C THR A 268 -2.30 8.12 0.04
N GLY A 269 -2.58 6.96 0.63
CA GLY A 269 -2.50 6.72 2.07
C GLY A 269 -1.08 6.94 2.62
N ASP A 270 -0.08 6.36 1.96
CA ASP A 270 1.33 6.45 2.37
C ASP A 270 1.88 7.87 2.27
N VAL A 271 1.48 8.61 1.25
CA VAL A 271 1.87 10.02 1.07
C VAL A 271 1.28 10.89 2.18
N PHE A 272 0.01 10.71 2.55
CA PHE A 272 -0.60 11.43 3.67
C PHE A 272 0.05 11.05 4.99
N ALA A 273 0.26 9.76 5.26
CA ALA A 273 0.91 9.27 6.47
C ALA A 273 2.34 9.83 6.60
N THR A 274 3.12 9.80 5.52
CA THR A 274 4.47 10.38 5.51
C THR A 274 4.43 11.89 5.73
N GLY A 275 3.50 12.60 5.07
CA GLY A 275 3.30 14.04 5.25
C GLY A 275 3.06 14.42 6.71
N GLU A 276 2.22 13.67 7.41
CA GLU A 276 1.94 13.84 8.83
C GLU A 276 3.19 13.64 9.69
N ILE A 277 3.95 12.55 9.47
CA ILE A 277 5.17 12.24 10.21
C ILE A 277 6.23 13.35 10.04
N VAL A 278 6.43 13.84 8.81
CA VAL A 278 7.42 14.88 8.53
C VAL A 278 6.89 16.29 8.78
N LYS A 279 5.61 16.43 9.17
CA LYS A 279 4.90 17.70 9.41
C LYS A 279 4.86 18.60 8.15
N LYS A 280 4.65 18.00 6.98
CA LYS A 280 4.47 18.69 5.71
C LYS A 280 3.04 18.52 5.23
N ARG A 281 2.34 19.64 5.01
CA ARG A 281 0.97 19.62 4.47
C ARG A 281 0.97 19.04 3.06
N ILE A 282 0.22 17.98 2.84
CA ILE A 282 0.03 17.33 1.54
C ILE A 282 -1.19 17.95 0.87
N ARG A 283 -1.00 18.39 -0.37
CA ARG A 283 -2.04 18.94 -1.25
C ARG A 283 -2.40 17.92 -2.33
N ARG A 284 -3.53 18.14 -3.00
CA ARG A 284 -3.96 17.30 -4.14
C ARG A 284 -2.86 17.15 -5.21
N ASP A 285 -2.17 18.23 -5.53
CA ASP A 285 -1.10 18.20 -6.53
C ASP A 285 0.10 17.35 -6.10
N ASP A 286 0.34 17.23 -4.78
CA ASP A 286 1.39 16.34 -4.24
C ASP A 286 1.03 14.88 -4.47
N VAL A 287 -0.23 14.51 -4.24
CA VAL A 287 -0.75 13.16 -4.52
C VAL A 287 -0.68 12.85 -6.02
N VAL A 288 -1.10 13.78 -6.88
CA VAL A 288 -0.99 13.61 -8.34
C VAL A 288 0.47 13.40 -8.76
N ARG A 289 1.41 14.13 -8.16
CA ARG A 289 2.85 13.95 -8.44
C ARG A 289 3.37 12.60 -7.98
N ALA A 290 2.91 12.10 -6.84
CA ALA A 290 3.26 10.78 -6.33
C ALA A 290 2.76 9.68 -7.27
N ILE A 291 1.48 9.71 -7.64
CA ILE A 291 0.88 8.72 -8.54
C ILE A 291 1.53 8.75 -9.94
N ARG A 292 1.90 9.93 -10.44
CA ARG A 292 2.68 10.01 -11.70
C ARG A 292 4.05 9.36 -11.58
N ALA A 293 4.68 9.47 -10.42
CA ALA A 293 5.95 8.78 -10.18
C ALA A 293 5.76 7.26 -10.16
N ASP A 294 4.69 6.74 -9.54
CA ASP A 294 4.36 5.32 -9.59
C ASP A 294 4.11 4.84 -11.02
N GLY A 295 3.34 5.60 -11.80
CA GLY A 295 3.10 5.28 -13.21
C GLY A 295 4.38 5.27 -14.06
N LEU A 296 5.24 6.28 -13.88
CA LEU A 296 6.53 6.33 -14.58
C LEU A 296 7.47 5.20 -14.12
N SER A 297 7.50 4.91 -12.83
CA SER A 297 8.31 3.83 -12.26
C SER A 297 7.84 2.45 -12.75
N THR A 298 6.51 2.25 -12.82
CA THR A 298 5.91 1.02 -13.39
C THR A 298 6.23 0.87 -14.88
N LEU A 299 6.16 1.96 -15.65
CA LEU A 299 6.57 1.96 -17.06
C LEU A 299 8.05 1.57 -17.20
N VAL A 300 8.93 2.19 -16.41
CA VAL A 300 10.36 1.86 -16.39
C VAL A 300 10.56 0.40 -15.95
N GLY A 301 9.80 -0.07 -14.95
CA GLY A 301 9.79 -1.46 -14.52
C GLY A 301 9.50 -2.43 -15.66
N GLY A 302 8.41 -2.20 -16.41
CA GLY A 302 8.06 -3.04 -17.56
C GLY A 302 9.11 -3.05 -18.67
N VAL A 303 9.79 -1.92 -18.89
CA VAL A 303 10.89 -1.83 -19.88
C VAL A 303 12.16 -2.52 -19.37
N MET A 304 12.47 -2.39 -18.07
CA MET A 304 13.70 -2.89 -17.44
C MET A 304 13.52 -4.26 -16.78
N ASN A 305 12.48 -5.01 -17.16
CA ASN A 305 12.21 -6.39 -16.71
C ASN A 305 11.92 -6.52 -15.22
N SER A 306 11.28 -5.52 -14.63
CA SER A 306 10.77 -5.51 -13.27
C SER A 306 9.23 -5.44 -13.24
N PHE A 307 8.64 -5.15 -12.11
CA PHE A 307 7.21 -5.28 -11.83
C PHE A 307 6.56 -3.91 -11.56
N PRO A 308 5.23 -3.83 -11.32
CA PRO A 308 4.57 -2.58 -10.98
C PRO A 308 5.04 -2.00 -9.64
N TYR A 309 5.16 -0.67 -9.57
CA TYR A 309 5.72 0.07 -8.44
C TYR A 309 4.69 0.82 -7.63
N THR A 310 4.93 0.92 -6.32
CA THR A 310 4.15 1.69 -5.33
C THR A 310 5.05 2.29 -4.25
N CYS A 311 4.52 3.24 -3.47
CA CYS A 311 5.12 3.64 -2.21
C CYS A 311 5.15 2.45 -1.24
N PHE A 312 6.28 2.26 -0.55
CA PHE A 312 6.48 1.09 0.32
C PHE A 312 6.09 1.42 1.76
N ALA A 313 4.96 0.91 2.23
CA ALA A 313 4.38 1.22 3.54
C ALA A 313 5.31 0.90 4.72
N GLN A 314 6.14 -0.15 4.62
CA GLN A 314 7.14 -0.49 5.64
C GLN A 314 8.17 0.64 5.84
N ASN A 315 8.52 1.33 4.75
CA ASN A 315 9.41 2.51 4.82
C ASN A 315 8.74 3.67 5.58
N VAL A 316 7.44 3.89 5.40
CA VAL A 316 6.68 4.92 6.16
C VAL A 316 6.74 4.61 7.66
N GLY A 317 6.58 3.34 8.02
CA GLY A 317 6.74 2.86 9.40
C GLY A 317 8.14 3.15 9.95
N LEU A 318 9.19 2.92 9.16
CA LEU A 318 10.57 3.20 9.55
C LEU A 318 10.84 4.70 9.73
N VAL A 319 10.32 5.55 8.85
CA VAL A 319 10.42 7.03 8.98
C VAL A 319 9.78 7.50 10.28
N ARG A 320 8.62 6.93 10.66
CA ARG A 320 7.95 7.20 11.94
C ARG A 320 8.83 6.78 13.12
N LEU A 321 9.38 5.58 13.08
CA LEU A 321 10.19 4.99 14.14
C LEU A 321 11.50 5.76 14.37
N THR A 322 12.22 6.10 13.30
CA THR A 322 13.54 6.74 13.34
C THR A 322 13.45 8.26 13.44
N SER A 323 12.27 8.83 13.21
CA SER A 323 12.05 10.28 13.10
C SER A 323 12.94 10.96 12.04
N VAL A 324 13.45 10.19 11.08
CA VAL A 324 14.28 10.69 9.97
C VAL A 324 13.40 11.33 8.91
N LYS A 325 13.39 12.65 8.84
CA LYS A 325 12.49 13.41 7.95
C LYS A 325 13.07 13.73 6.58
N SER A 326 14.38 13.55 6.40
CA SER A 326 15.08 13.94 5.17
C SER A 326 14.81 12.98 4.02
N ARG A 327 14.31 13.49 2.89
CA ARG A 327 14.13 12.72 1.64
C ARG A 327 15.45 12.21 1.04
N TRP A 328 16.57 12.86 1.38
CA TRP A 328 17.88 12.46 0.89
C TRP A 328 18.34 11.10 1.45
N VAL A 329 17.76 10.67 2.58
CA VAL A 329 17.99 9.32 3.11
C VAL A 329 17.38 8.26 2.19
N ALA A 330 16.17 8.49 1.67
CA ALA A 330 15.57 7.60 0.67
C ALA A 330 16.39 7.61 -0.64
N VAL A 331 16.93 8.76 -1.04
CA VAL A 331 17.83 8.85 -2.22
C VAL A 331 19.13 8.07 -1.98
N ALA A 332 19.71 8.13 -0.78
CA ALA A 332 20.89 7.32 -0.45
C ALA A 332 20.55 5.81 -0.47
N ALA A 333 19.42 5.43 0.09
CA ALA A 333 18.92 4.05 0.01
C ALA A 333 18.77 3.60 -1.45
N ALA A 334 18.23 4.45 -2.31
CA ALA A 334 18.11 4.20 -3.75
C ALA A 334 19.47 3.91 -4.40
N GLY A 335 20.50 4.69 -4.06
CA GLY A 335 21.86 4.45 -4.54
C GLY A 335 22.39 3.08 -4.14
N PHE A 336 22.19 2.65 -2.89
CA PHE A 336 22.55 1.30 -2.44
C PHE A 336 21.77 0.20 -3.15
N MET A 337 20.46 0.37 -3.38
CA MET A 337 19.65 -0.58 -4.13
C MET A 337 20.14 -0.73 -5.57
N MET A 338 20.47 0.38 -6.24
CA MET A 338 21.02 0.34 -7.60
C MET A 338 22.35 -0.41 -7.64
N VAL A 339 23.23 -0.21 -6.66
CA VAL A 339 24.48 -0.96 -6.55
C VAL A 339 24.21 -2.46 -6.38
N LEU A 340 23.27 -2.84 -5.50
CA LEU A 340 22.87 -4.24 -5.33
C LEU A 340 22.29 -4.84 -6.62
N GLY A 341 21.49 -4.06 -7.36
CA GLY A 341 20.90 -4.50 -8.64
C GLY A 341 21.92 -4.67 -9.78
N ILE A 342 23.12 -4.11 -9.64
CA ILE A 342 24.23 -4.29 -10.61
C ILE A 342 25.13 -5.47 -10.21
N LEU A 343 24.89 -6.10 -9.05
CA LEU A 343 25.68 -7.20 -8.53
C LEU A 343 24.90 -8.53 -8.64
N PRO A 344 25.01 -9.31 -9.75
CA PRO A 344 24.32 -10.59 -9.92
C PRO A 344 24.60 -11.58 -8.77
N LYS A 345 25.77 -11.51 -8.13
CA LYS A 345 26.08 -12.30 -6.93
C LYS A 345 25.14 -12.01 -5.77
N ALA A 346 24.68 -10.76 -5.61
CA ALA A 346 23.69 -10.41 -4.58
C ALA A 346 22.33 -11.05 -4.90
N GLY A 347 21.90 -11.03 -6.16
CA GLY A 347 20.69 -11.74 -6.62
C GLY A 347 20.80 -13.25 -6.44
N ALA A 348 21.97 -13.84 -6.73
CA ALA A 348 22.21 -15.26 -6.56
C ALA A 348 22.15 -15.71 -5.08
N VAL A 349 22.62 -14.89 -4.14
CA VAL A 349 22.45 -15.14 -2.70
C VAL A 349 20.97 -15.20 -2.32
N VAL A 350 20.17 -14.31 -2.88
CA VAL A 350 18.72 -14.27 -2.62
C VAL A 350 18.00 -15.44 -3.28
N ALA A 351 18.35 -15.77 -4.52
CA ALA A 351 17.78 -16.91 -5.25
C ALA A 351 18.09 -18.27 -4.58
N ALA A 352 19.13 -18.33 -3.76
CA ALA A 352 19.48 -19.53 -2.98
C ALA A 352 18.65 -19.72 -1.71
N ILE A 353 17.70 -18.82 -1.40
CA ILE A 353 16.78 -18.97 -0.26
C ILE A 353 15.86 -20.17 -0.53
N PRO A 354 15.81 -21.19 0.34
CA PRO A 354 14.92 -22.32 0.14
C PRO A 354 13.44 -21.92 0.17
N SER A 355 12.61 -22.52 -0.69
CA SER A 355 11.18 -22.23 -0.78
C SER A 355 10.46 -22.30 0.58
N PRO A 356 10.69 -23.29 1.47
CA PRO A 356 10.01 -23.31 2.77
C PRO A 356 10.40 -22.14 3.69
N VAL A 357 11.65 -21.67 3.63
CA VAL A 357 12.11 -20.48 4.36
C VAL A 357 11.41 -19.24 3.82
N LEU A 358 11.32 -19.13 2.47
CA LEU A 358 10.59 -18.06 1.80
C LEU A 358 9.10 -18.08 2.16
N GLY A 359 8.49 -19.28 2.17
CA GLY A 359 7.10 -19.48 2.56
C GLY A 359 6.81 -19.01 3.98
N GLY A 360 7.67 -19.32 4.95
CA GLY A 360 7.54 -18.83 6.33
C GLY A 360 7.64 -17.32 6.45
N ALA A 361 8.54 -16.70 5.71
CA ALA A 361 8.74 -15.24 5.70
C ALA A 361 7.59 -14.51 5.00
N SER A 362 7.17 -14.99 3.82
CA SER A 362 6.08 -14.39 3.04
C SER A 362 4.73 -14.55 3.74
N LEU A 363 4.50 -15.66 4.45
CA LEU A 363 3.33 -15.87 5.30
C LEU A 363 3.20 -14.75 6.35
N ALA A 364 4.28 -14.44 7.07
CA ALA A 364 4.28 -13.36 8.05
C ALA A 364 4.01 -11.98 7.39
N LEU A 365 4.59 -11.74 6.23
CA LEU A 365 4.45 -10.49 5.51
C LEU A 365 3.02 -10.29 5.01
N PHE A 366 2.40 -11.28 4.37
CA PHE A 366 1.05 -11.16 3.83
C PHE A 366 -0.03 -11.19 4.91
N ALA A 367 0.19 -11.92 6.00
CA ALA A 367 -0.67 -11.83 7.18
C ALA A 367 -0.68 -10.41 7.77
N ASN A 368 0.46 -9.72 7.76
CA ASN A 368 0.52 -8.31 8.17
C ASN A 368 -0.24 -7.38 7.20
N VAL A 369 -0.22 -7.66 5.90
CA VAL A 369 -1.04 -6.91 4.92
C VAL A 369 -2.53 -7.09 5.21
N ALA A 370 -2.97 -8.33 5.48
CA ALA A 370 -4.36 -8.60 5.89
C ALA A 370 -4.73 -7.84 7.18
N TRP A 371 -3.82 -7.78 8.14
CA TRP A 371 -4.00 -7.00 9.38
C TRP A 371 -4.18 -5.50 9.11
N VAL A 372 -3.37 -4.90 8.24
CA VAL A 372 -3.54 -3.49 7.82
C VAL A 372 -4.90 -3.29 7.15
N GLY A 373 -5.36 -4.26 6.37
CA GLY A 373 -6.72 -4.28 5.81
C GLY A 373 -7.80 -4.19 6.90
N LEU A 374 -7.71 -5.04 7.94
CA LEU A 374 -8.62 -5.00 9.09
C LEU A 374 -8.59 -3.66 9.82
N GLN A 375 -7.41 -3.11 10.09
CA GLN A 375 -7.27 -1.79 10.71
C GLN A 375 -7.90 -0.67 9.85
N THR A 376 -7.84 -0.82 8.53
CA THR A 376 -8.45 0.15 7.61
C THR A 376 -9.97 0.02 7.60
N ILE A 377 -10.51 -1.21 7.60
CA ILE A 377 -11.95 -1.47 7.73
C ILE A 377 -12.50 -0.90 9.04
N ALA A 378 -11.75 -1.02 10.14
CA ALA A 378 -12.17 -0.49 11.44
C ALA A 378 -12.36 1.03 11.48
N LYS A 379 -11.84 1.78 10.49
CA LYS A 379 -12.08 3.22 10.33
C LYS A 379 -13.43 3.53 9.65
N ALA A 380 -14.10 2.52 9.10
CA ALA A 380 -15.41 2.67 8.49
C ALA A 380 -16.52 2.52 9.55
N ASP A 381 -17.70 3.07 9.26
CA ASP A 381 -18.88 2.85 10.11
C ASP A 381 -19.37 1.39 9.97
N LEU A 382 -18.93 0.53 10.88
CA LEU A 382 -19.30 -0.89 10.88
C LEU A 382 -20.73 -1.12 11.40
N SER A 383 -21.40 -0.10 11.95
CA SER A 383 -22.81 -0.18 12.33
C SER A 383 -23.74 -0.13 11.11
N ASP A 384 -23.27 0.38 9.98
CA ASP A 384 -23.99 0.30 8.70
C ASP A 384 -23.83 -1.09 8.09
N GLY A 385 -24.91 -1.87 8.08
CA GLY A 385 -24.92 -3.23 7.53
C GLY A 385 -24.45 -3.33 6.08
N ARG A 386 -24.55 -2.27 5.28
CA ARG A 386 -24.05 -2.22 3.89
C ARG A 386 -22.53 -2.37 3.83
N ASN A 387 -21.81 -1.73 4.76
CA ASN A 387 -20.35 -1.86 4.86
C ASN A 387 -19.95 -3.30 5.21
N SER A 388 -20.70 -3.95 6.11
CA SER A 388 -20.47 -5.37 6.44
C SER A 388 -20.67 -6.27 5.21
N VAL A 389 -21.71 -6.04 4.41
CA VAL A 389 -21.96 -6.81 3.16
C VAL A 389 -20.82 -6.63 2.16
N ILE A 390 -20.27 -5.41 2.01
CA ILE A 390 -19.11 -5.16 1.12
C ILE A 390 -17.92 -6.02 1.54
N VAL A 391 -17.54 -5.96 2.82
CA VAL A 391 -16.39 -6.71 3.35
C VAL A 391 -16.57 -8.22 3.21
N THR A 392 -17.72 -8.73 3.67
CA THR A 392 -17.97 -10.19 3.69
C THR A 392 -18.13 -10.78 2.30
N SER A 393 -18.80 -10.08 1.38
CA SER A 393 -18.94 -10.54 -0.01
C SER A 393 -17.62 -10.49 -0.76
N ALA A 394 -16.83 -9.41 -0.59
CA ALA A 394 -15.51 -9.29 -1.23
C ALA A 394 -14.57 -10.41 -0.76
N LEU A 395 -14.50 -10.64 0.56
CA LEU A 395 -13.67 -11.70 1.13
C LEU A 395 -14.18 -13.09 0.74
N GLY A 396 -15.50 -13.32 0.82
CA GLY A 396 -16.10 -14.62 0.51
C GLY A 396 -15.85 -15.04 -0.94
N LEU A 397 -16.10 -14.15 -1.90
CA LEU A 397 -15.85 -14.43 -3.33
C LEU A 397 -14.35 -14.56 -3.64
N ALA A 398 -13.50 -13.76 -3.02
CA ALA A 398 -12.06 -13.88 -3.17
C ALA A 398 -11.55 -15.24 -2.69
N MET A 399 -11.99 -15.68 -1.50
CA MET A 399 -11.59 -16.98 -0.95
C MET A 399 -12.18 -18.16 -1.72
N LEU A 400 -13.43 -18.04 -2.21
CA LEU A 400 -14.02 -19.04 -3.09
C LEU A 400 -13.10 -19.34 -4.28
N VAL A 401 -12.66 -18.30 -4.97
CA VAL A 401 -11.78 -18.43 -6.15
C VAL A 401 -10.37 -18.89 -5.75
N THR A 402 -9.82 -18.37 -4.64
CA THR A 402 -8.49 -18.78 -4.15
C THR A 402 -8.44 -20.27 -3.82
N PHE A 403 -9.51 -20.83 -3.24
CA PHE A 403 -9.58 -22.27 -2.89
C PHE A 403 -10.05 -23.17 -4.04
N LYS A 404 -10.77 -22.60 -5.01
CA LYS A 404 -11.31 -23.32 -6.17
C LYS A 404 -11.08 -22.50 -7.46
N PRO A 405 -9.83 -22.40 -7.92
CA PRO A 405 -9.51 -21.64 -9.14
C PRO A 405 -10.19 -22.22 -10.39
N ASP A 406 -10.52 -23.52 -10.38
CA ASP A 406 -11.21 -24.18 -11.49
C ASP A 406 -12.57 -23.55 -11.85
N ILE A 407 -13.17 -22.77 -10.94
CA ILE A 407 -14.38 -21.99 -11.22
C ILE A 407 -14.19 -21.08 -12.44
N ALA A 408 -12.98 -20.59 -12.67
CA ALA A 408 -12.68 -19.74 -13.81
C ALA A 408 -12.95 -20.44 -15.16
N THR A 409 -12.79 -21.76 -15.24
CA THR A 409 -13.01 -22.52 -16.48
C THR A 409 -14.47 -22.52 -16.95
N ALA A 410 -15.43 -22.22 -16.06
CA ALA A 410 -16.84 -22.08 -16.41
C ALA A 410 -17.16 -20.75 -17.12
N PHE A 411 -16.20 -19.82 -17.18
CA PHE A 411 -16.38 -18.50 -17.78
C PHE A 411 -15.71 -18.43 -19.16
N PRO A 412 -16.13 -17.50 -20.03
CA PRO A 412 -15.46 -17.25 -21.30
C PRO A 412 -13.97 -16.90 -21.09
N GLU A 413 -13.09 -17.26 -22.02
CA GLU A 413 -11.62 -17.07 -21.93
C GLU A 413 -11.24 -15.64 -21.50
N TRP A 414 -11.89 -14.61 -22.05
CA TRP A 414 -11.62 -13.23 -21.68
C TRP A 414 -11.89 -12.89 -20.22
N ALA A 415 -12.78 -13.64 -19.55
CA ALA A 415 -13.12 -13.43 -18.15
C ALA A 415 -12.29 -14.30 -17.21
N GLN A 416 -11.70 -15.40 -17.70
CA GLN A 416 -10.98 -16.36 -16.86
C GLN A 416 -9.83 -15.72 -16.09
N THR A 417 -9.03 -14.84 -16.71
CA THR A 417 -7.92 -14.14 -16.05
C THR A 417 -8.39 -13.30 -14.86
N PHE A 418 -9.57 -12.68 -14.94
CA PHE A 418 -10.13 -11.92 -13.82
C PHE A 418 -10.72 -12.85 -12.74
N VAL A 419 -11.42 -13.88 -13.18
CA VAL A 419 -12.11 -14.81 -12.28
C VAL A 419 -11.15 -15.78 -11.61
N SER A 420 -10.01 -16.12 -12.21
CA SER A 420 -8.99 -16.98 -11.59
C SER A 420 -8.21 -16.29 -10.46
N SER A 421 -8.24 -14.96 -10.40
CA SER A 421 -7.57 -14.20 -9.34
C SER A 421 -8.54 -13.82 -8.23
N GLY A 422 -8.41 -14.42 -7.05
CA GLY A 422 -9.21 -14.09 -5.87
C GLY A 422 -9.10 -12.61 -5.51
N MET A 423 -7.93 -12.00 -5.67
CA MET A 423 -7.73 -10.58 -5.44
C MET A 423 -8.55 -9.72 -6.42
N SER A 424 -8.52 -10.03 -7.71
CA SER A 424 -9.27 -9.26 -8.73
C SER A 424 -10.77 -9.33 -8.47
N ILE A 425 -11.32 -10.52 -8.22
CA ILE A 425 -12.73 -10.70 -7.90
C ILE A 425 -13.13 -9.98 -6.60
N GLY A 426 -12.33 -10.09 -5.55
CA GLY A 426 -12.60 -9.41 -4.28
C GLY A 426 -12.57 -7.88 -4.42
N ALA A 427 -11.58 -7.34 -5.13
CA ALA A 427 -11.48 -5.90 -5.38
C ALA A 427 -12.65 -5.38 -6.21
N ILE A 428 -12.98 -6.06 -7.32
CA ILE A 428 -14.13 -5.71 -8.18
C ILE A 428 -15.42 -5.76 -7.35
N THR A 429 -15.62 -6.80 -6.55
CA THR A 429 -16.80 -6.95 -5.69
C THR A 429 -16.92 -5.80 -4.71
N ALA A 430 -15.83 -5.43 -4.01
CA ALA A 430 -15.85 -4.32 -3.06
C ALA A 430 -16.22 -3.00 -3.73
N ILE A 431 -15.63 -2.72 -4.90
CA ILE A 431 -15.90 -1.49 -5.66
C ILE A 431 -17.34 -1.47 -6.18
N VAL A 432 -17.80 -2.57 -6.81
CA VAL A 432 -19.14 -2.64 -7.40
C VAL A 432 -20.22 -2.53 -6.33
N LEU A 433 -20.06 -3.23 -5.19
CA LEU A 433 -21.04 -3.15 -4.10
C LEU A 433 -21.03 -1.74 -3.44
N ASN A 434 -19.87 -1.11 -3.31
CA ASN A 434 -19.82 0.26 -2.83
C ASN A 434 -20.53 1.23 -3.80
N LEU A 435 -20.33 1.08 -5.10
CA LEU A 435 -21.06 1.86 -6.11
C LEU A 435 -22.56 1.59 -6.01
N LEU A 436 -22.98 0.33 -5.92
CA LEU A 436 -24.36 -0.07 -5.82
C LEU A 436 -25.03 0.51 -4.57
N PHE A 437 -24.42 0.40 -3.41
CA PHE A 437 -25.05 0.78 -2.14
C PHE A 437 -25.01 2.29 -1.86
N PHE A 438 -24.01 3.00 -2.35
CA PHE A 438 -23.78 4.40 -1.98
C PHE A 438 -23.83 5.38 -3.14
N HIS A 439 -23.78 4.90 -4.41
CA HIS A 439 -23.69 5.77 -5.59
C HIS A 439 -24.76 5.50 -6.66
N THR A 440 -25.40 4.33 -6.65
CA THR A 440 -26.49 3.97 -7.57
C THR A 440 -27.79 3.79 -6.78
N GLY A 441 -28.52 4.80 -6.60
CA GLY A 441 -29.82 4.80 -5.95
C GLY A 441 -30.24 6.24 -5.76
N GLY A 442 -31.50 6.55 -6.10
CA GLY A 442 -32.00 7.90 -5.98
C GLY A 442 -31.67 8.48 -4.60
N LYS A 443 -31.27 9.74 -4.58
CA LYS A 443 -30.86 10.56 -3.44
C LYS A 443 -31.53 10.16 -2.11
N GLN A 444 -31.06 9.11 -1.45
CA GLN A 444 -31.22 9.02 -0.01
C GLN A 444 -30.27 10.07 0.53
N GLY A 445 -30.84 11.19 0.99
CA GLY A 445 -30.08 12.31 1.47
C GLY A 445 -29.03 11.85 2.46
N THR A 446 -27.79 12.25 2.24
CA THR A 446 -26.67 11.94 3.12
C THR A 446 -27.05 12.32 4.54
N GLN A 447 -27.17 11.35 5.42
CA GLN A 447 -27.57 11.61 6.81
C GLN A 447 -26.42 12.31 7.53
N VAL A 448 -26.67 13.49 8.04
CA VAL A 448 -25.66 14.39 8.57
C VAL A 448 -25.27 14.07 10.03
N SER A 449 -26.10 13.36 10.76
CA SER A 449 -25.78 13.08 12.18
C SER A 449 -26.58 11.94 12.77
N ARG A 450 -25.91 11.05 13.51
CA ARG A 450 -26.48 10.15 14.51
C ARG A 450 -26.33 10.70 15.94
N ALA A 451 -25.70 11.84 16.11
CA ALA A 451 -25.27 12.31 17.42
C ALA A 451 -26.42 12.64 18.41
N VAL A 452 -27.68 12.69 17.98
CA VAL A 452 -28.81 13.02 18.87
C VAL A 452 -30.11 12.33 18.43
N GLY A 453 -30.13 11.05 18.27
CA GLY A 453 -31.38 10.28 18.16
C GLY A 453 -32.30 10.58 16.94
N LYS A 454 -31.97 11.55 16.10
CA LYS A 454 -32.68 11.89 14.86
C LYS A 454 -31.69 12.12 13.73
N SER A 455 -31.79 11.35 12.66
CA SER A 455 -31.03 11.58 11.42
C SER A 455 -31.69 12.70 10.62
N VAL A 456 -30.94 13.74 10.26
CA VAL A 456 -31.39 14.83 9.38
C VAL A 456 -30.65 14.73 8.07
N SER A 457 -31.37 14.75 6.95
CA SER A 457 -30.74 14.72 5.63
C SER A 457 -30.18 16.09 5.21
N LEU A 458 -29.13 16.09 4.38
CA LEU A 458 -28.55 17.32 3.87
C LEU A 458 -29.58 18.15 3.08
N GLN A 459 -30.50 17.50 2.40
CA GLN A 459 -31.58 18.15 1.66
C GLN A 459 -32.58 18.86 2.62
N GLN A 460 -32.88 18.26 3.78
CA GLN A 460 -33.68 18.90 4.82
C GLN A 460 -32.95 20.13 5.39
N LEU A 461 -31.65 20.02 5.65
CA LEU A 461 -30.84 21.15 6.11
C LEU A 461 -30.74 22.27 5.08
N ASN A 462 -30.62 21.95 3.79
CA ASN A 462 -30.60 22.95 2.72
C ASN A 462 -31.92 23.73 2.60
N ASN A 463 -33.05 23.09 2.91
CA ASN A 463 -34.39 23.69 2.82
C ASN A 463 -34.89 24.23 4.18
N ALA A 464 -34.15 24.02 5.27
CA ALA A 464 -34.56 24.41 6.62
C ALA A 464 -34.53 25.94 6.82
N SER A 465 -35.41 26.46 7.65
CA SER A 465 -35.26 27.82 8.18
C SER A 465 -33.99 27.93 9.01
N ARG A 466 -33.55 29.15 9.32
CA ARG A 466 -32.37 29.37 10.17
C ARG A 466 -32.51 28.68 11.53
N GLU A 467 -33.68 28.81 12.15
CA GLU A 467 -33.98 28.22 13.45
C GLU A 467 -33.98 26.69 13.40
N GLU A 468 -34.58 26.09 12.39
CA GLU A 468 -34.59 24.63 12.17
C GLU A 468 -33.20 24.08 11.89
N PHE A 469 -32.39 24.78 11.08
CA PHE A 469 -31.02 24.41 10.78
C PHE A 469 -30.13 24.43 12.04
N VAL A 470 -30.19 25.52 12.81
CA VAL A 470 -29.45 25.65 14.07
C VAL A 470 -29.91 24.60 15.07
N SER A 471 -31.24 24.40 15.22
CA SER A 471 -31.80 23.41 16.13
C SER A 471 -31.36 21.98 15.78
N ALA A 472 -31.31 21.65 14.49
CA ALA A 472 -30.92 20.31 14.00
C ALA A 472 -29.43 20.01 14.25
N LEU A 473 -28.56 21.02 14.19
CA LEU A 473 -27.10 20.88 14.33
C LEU A 473 -26.59 21.35 15.71
N ARG A 474 -27.46 21.90 16.56
CA ARG A 474 -27.11 22.39 17.90
C ARG A 474 -26.32 21.39 18.75
N PRO A 475 -26.62 20.07 18.68
CA PRO A 475 -25.87 19.09 19.45
C PRO A 475 -24.39 18.94 19.07
N LEU A 476 -23.94 19.56 18.00
CA LEU A 476 -22.51 19.65 17.64
C LEU A 476 -21.76 20.72 18.44
N PHE A 477 -22.50 21.59 19.14
CA PHE A 477 -21.97 22.72 19.92
C PHE A 477 -22.65 22.75 21.29
N ASN A 478 -21.93 23.15 22.35
CA ASN A 478 -22.50 23.23 23.68
C ASN A 478 -23.48 24.42 23.80
N ASN A 479 -22.99 25.62 24.01
CA ASN A 479 -23.82 26.79 24.21
C ASN A 479 -23.78 27.75 22.99
N GLU A 480 -22.64 27.82 22.33
CA GLU A 480 -22.38 28.76 21.24
C GLU A 480 -22.92 28.24 19.90
N THR A 481 -23.95 28.87 19.36
CA THR A 481 -24.60 28.47 18.11
C THR A 481 -24.22 29.32 16.90
N TRP A 482 -23.50 30.44 17.12
CA TRP A 482 -23.15 31.38 16.06
C TRP A 482 -22.38 30.76 14.87
N PRO A 483 -21.53 29.67 14.99
CA PRO A 483 -20.92 29.05 13.83
C PRO A 483 -21.93 28.42 12.88
N LEU A 484 -23.04 27.87 13.44
CA LEU A 484 -24.13 27.28 12.66
C LEU A 484 -24.96 28.36 11.96
N GLU A 485 -25.16 29.51 12.62
CA GLU A 485 -25.88 30.64 12.05
C GLU A 485 -25.16 31.21 10.83
N LEU A 486 -23.83 31.36 10.90
CA LEU A 486 -23.01 31.79 9.78
C LEU A 486 -22.93 30.74 8.66
N ALA A 487 -22.83 29.45 9.02
CA ALA A 487 -22.83 28.37 8.04
C ALA A 487 -24.17 28.30 7.28
N TRP A 488 -25.30 28.63 7.91
CA TRP A 488 -26.62 28.69 7.28
C TRP A 488 -26.64 29.62 6.06
N GLU A 489 -25.91 30.74 6.10
CA GLU A 489 -25.82 31.71 5.00
C GLU A 489 -25.07 31.15 3.76
N SER A 490 -24.27 30.11 3.93
CA SER A 490 -23.47 29.49 2.87
C SER A 490 -24.20 28.41 2.07
N ARG A 491 -25.50 28.20 2.31
CA ARG A 491 -26.30 27.21 1.58
C ARG A 491 -26.60 27.61 0.12
N PRO A 492 -26.89 26.63 -0.77
CA PRO A 492 -27.04 25.20 -0.51
C PRO A 492 -25.71 24.44 -0.51
N PHE A 493 -25.60 23.39 0.33
CA PHE A 493 -24.45 22.48 0.37
C PHE A 493 -24.64 21.32 -0.59
N SER A 494 -23.61 20.99 -1.36
CA SER A 494 -23.62 19.85 -2.30
C SER A 494 -23.37 18.52 -1.59
N ASP A 495 -22.56 18.56 -0.52
CA ASP A 495 -22.23 17.39 0.32
C ASP A 495 -21.96 17.80 1.79
N VAL A 496 -21.77 16.79 2.65
CA VAL A 496 -21.50 17.00 4.09
C VAL A 496 -20.14 17.66 4.34
N ASN A 497 -19.17 17.47 3.42
CA ASN A 497 -17.85 18.08 3.58
C ASN A 497 -17.93 19.60 3.33
N GLU A 498 -18.81 20.04 2.41
CA GLU A 498 -19.05 21.45 2.18
C GLU A 498 -19.74 22.10 3.38
N LEU A 499 -20.73 21.43 3.99
CA LEU A 499 -21.31 21.86 5.27
C LEU A 499 -20.26 21.96 6.37
N ARG A 500 -19.41 20.94 6.53
CA ARG A 500 -18.31 20.96 7.52
C ARG A 500 -17.34 22.11 7.24
N ALA A 501 -16.96 22.32 5.98
CA ALA A 501 -16.08 23.40 5.60
C ALA A 501 -16.68 24.77 5.91
N ALA A 502 -17.98 24.97 5.66
CA ALA A 502 -18.67 26.21 5.98
C ALA A 502 -18.65 26.52 7.48
N ILE A 503 -18.90 25.50 8.32
CA ILE A 503 -18.81 25.62 9.79
C ILE A 503 -17.37 25.96 10.22
N GLN A 504 -16.36 25.28 9.65
CA GLN A 504 -14.95 25.55 9.95
C GLN A 504 -14.54 26.97 9.54
N VAL A 505 -14.96 27.41 8.36
CA VAL A 505 -14.69 28.78 7.88
C VAL A 505 -15.33 29.80 8.82
N ALA A 506 -16.57 29.58 9.24
CA ALA A 506 -17.24 30.45 10.20
C ALA A 506 -16.42 30.61 11.49
N VAL A 507 -15.89 29.51 12.05
CA VAL A 507 -15.04 29.54 13.25
C VAL A 507 -13.70 30.24 13.00
N LEU A 508 -13.04 29.93 11.87
CA LEU A 508 -11.71 30.46 11.55
C LEU A 508 -11.70 31.94 11.21
N THR A 509 -12.81 32.48 10.68
CA THR A 509 -12.94 33.89 10.29
C THR A 509 -13.51 34.78 11.39
N ALA A 510 -13.98 34.19 12.51
CA ALA A 510 -14.47 34.95 13.65
C ALA A 510 -13.35 35.68 14.39
N ASP A 511 -13.71 36.73 15.08
CA ASP A 511 -12.78 37.46 15.97
C ASP A 511 -12.25 36.58 17.11
N ASP A 512 -11.11 36.99 17.70
CA ASP A 512 -10.44 36.23 18.74
C ASP A 512 -11.29 36.05 19.99
N SER A 513 -12.19 36.99 20.32
CA SER A 513 -13.06 36.92 21.47
C SER A 513 -14.12 35.85 21.32
N ARG A 514 -14.76 35.73 20.16
CA ARG A 514 -15.73 34.67 19.84
C ARG A 514 -15.08 33.30 19.79
N ARG A 515 -13.89 33.21 19.21
CA ARG A 515 -13.12 31.94 19.18
C ARG A 515 -12.73 31.49 20.58
N ALA A 516 -12.27 32.42 21.43
CA ALA A 516 -11.93 32.12 22.82
C ALA A 516 -13.17 31.66 23.62
N ALA A 517 -14.33 32.31 23.44
CA ALA A 517 -15.58 31.89 24.07
C ALA A 517 -15.99 30.47 23.63
N LEU A 518 -15.91 30.18 22.34
CA LEU A 518 -16.22 28.85 21.82
C LEU A 518 -15.28 27.76 22.39
N ILE A 519 -13.97 28.02 22.49
CA ILE A 519 -13.00 27.07 23.07
C ILE A 519 -13.25 26.88 24.57
N HIS A 520 -13.58 27.94 25.27
CA HIS A 520 -13.86 27.88 26.72
C HIS A 520 -15.16 27.12 27.06
N ASP A 521 -16.04 26.95 26.07
CA ASP A 521 -17.30 26.21 26.20
C ASP A 521 -17.12 24.68 26.19
N TYR A 522 -15.91 24.20 25.83
CA TYR A 522 -15.56 22.78 25.83
C TYR A 522 -14.68 22.42 27.03
N PRO A 523 -14.91 21.26 27.68
CA PRO A 523 -14.07 20.81 28.78
C PRO A 523 -12.63 20.63 28.31
N ALA A 524 -11.67 20.84 29.19
CA ALA A 524 -10.26 20.61 28.91
C ALA A 524 -10.03 19.12 28.59
N MET A 525 -9.01 18.83 27.74
CA MET A 525 -8.75 17.47 27.24
C MET A 525 -8.54 16.44 28.37
N ASP A 526 -7.96 16.87 29.48
CA ASP A 526 -7.77 16.12 30.72
C ASP A 526 -9.07 15.77 31.41
N GLU A 527 -10.09 16.66 31.42
CA GLU A 527 -11.43 16.35 31.93
C GLU A 527 -12.18 15.35 31.08
N LEU A 528 -12.03 15.41 29.75
CA LEU A 528 -12.58 14.42 28.80
C LEU A 528 -11.97 13.03 28.99
N LEU A 529 -10.65 12.95 29.21
CA LEU A 529 -9.95 11.70 29.48
C LEU A 529 -10.32 11.07 30.82
N LEU A 530 -10.65 11.89 31.83
CA LEU A 530 -11.14 11.41 33.13
C LEU A 530 -12.58 10.91 33.04
N ALA A 531 -13.44 11.55 32.24
CA ALA A 531 -14.82 11.11 32.04
C ALA A 531 -14.87 9.75 31.31
N ASP A 532 -14.05 9.56 30.30
CA ASP A 532 -13.95 8.25 29.59
C ASP A 532 -13.41 7.14 30.52
N ALA A 533 -12.50 7.45 31.45
CA ALA A 533 -11.99 6.51 32.44
C ALA A 533 -13.05 6.08 33.47
N ASP A 534 -13.91 6.99 33.90
CA ASP A 534 -15.01 6.70 34.82
C ASP A 534 -16.14 5.90 34.16
N GLU A 535 -16.43 6.14 32.88
CA GLU A 535 -17.41 5.37 32.12
C GLU A 535 -16.90 3.94 31.84
N ALA A 536 -15.62 3.76 31.54
CA ALA A 536 -14.98 2.44 31.40
C ALA A 536 -14.95 1.65 32.72
N ALA A 537 -14.76 2.34 33.86
CA ALA A 537 -14.82 1.72 35.20
C ALA A 537 -16.24 1.27 35.58
N THR A 538 -17.26 1.97 35.11
CA THR A 538 -18.68 1.65 35.40
C THR A 538 -19.16 0.45 34.56
N ILE A 539 -18.56 0.20 33.38
CA ILE A 539 -18.89 -0.96 32.53
C ILE A 539 -18.17 -2.23 33.02
N SER A 540 -17.09 -2.11 33.80
CA SER A 540 -16.31 -3.25 34.31
C SER A 540 -16.73 -3.68 35.75
N ALA A 541 -17.68 -3.04 36.38
CA ALA A 541 -18.30 -3.41 37.63
C ALA A 541 -19.71 -3.99 37.45
#